data_630fdb517dbe3e60600c0e67fc86f3e6
#
_entry.id   630fdb517dbe3e60600c0e67fc86f3e6
#
_cell.length_a   1.000
_cell.length_b   1.000
_cell.length_c   1.000
_cell.angle_alpha   90.00
_cell.angle_beta   90.00
_cell.angle_gamma   90.00
#
_symmetry.space_group_name_H-M   'P 1'
#
loop_
_entity.id
_entity.type
_entity.pdbx_description
1 polymer ?
#
loop_
_entity_poly.entity_id
_entity_poly.type
_entity_poly.pdbx_seq_one_letter_code
_entity_poly.pdbx_strand_id
1 'polypeptide(L)'
;MSGGLPVRPAPHTMRPIPVAFHIWFLEVHTYGIGLALTFWFGLRYTERRLRNRGYPWQWVTGMFVWVIVAAIVGARAMHVLSHLSYYTAHPSQVFAIWQGGLSSFGGIILAVPVAIVSQRRRCPELPTLRFADMMAPVLMACWAMGRLLGPQLMVNGGGHPTNQWFGMYYAGAHPNQKVLPVPIFQAAEDFTIFCVLLLVERWLRNRAPTVASDGSLIPQNLAPLPPAGIVLRVGMVLWGIERFFDEHLWLGEDGHLGSLLVQIAGVALAIVGLILIASRVGPYRQWRDTRPDPVPEPTDEVDVGDGAGHADGSDSEDGTGADRVVGELASPTPGPSADGD
;
A
#
# COMPACT_ATOMS: atom_id res chain seq x y z
N MET A 1 -10.13 45.77 -38.03
CA MET A 1 -10.12 44.39 -38.54
C MET A 1 -8.68 43.89 -38.48
N SER A 2 -8.26 43.29 -37.35
CA SER A 2 -6.97 42.64 -37.19
C SER A 2 -7.22 41.14 -37.27
N GLY A 3 -6.95 40.56 -38.43
CA GLY A 3 -7.01 39.14 -38.67
C GLY A 3 -5.93 38.43 -37.84
N GLY A 4 -6.30 37.86 -36.71
CA GLY A 4 -5.45 36.96 -35.97
C GLY A 4 -5.20 35.71 -36.82
N LEU A 5 -3.94 35.47 -37.19
CA LEU A 5 -3.51 34.24 -37.85
C LEU A 5 -3.88 33.05 -36.95
N PRO A 6 -4.39 31.94 -37.49
CA PRO A 6 -4.65 30.77 -36.71
C PRO A 6 -3.32 30.26 -36.12
N VAL A 7 -3.21 30.26 -34.80
CA VAL A 7 -2.07 29.69 -34.09
C VAL A 7 -2.01 28.21 -34.44
N ARG A 8 -1.03 27.82 -35.28
CA ARG A 8 -0.76 26.41 -35.55
C ARG A 8 -0.37 25.74 -34.22
N PRO A 9 -1.02 24.65 -33.83
CA PRO A 9 -0.58 23.91 -32.65
C PRO A 9 0.88 23.46 -32.87
N ALA A 10 1.72 23.69 -31.87
CA ALA A 10 3.11 23.29 -31.91
C ALA A 10 3.22 21.77 -32.17
N PRO A 11 4.12 21.31 -33.06
CA PRO A 11 4.14 19.93 -33.57
C PRO A 11 4.57 18.84 -32.57
N HIS A 12 4.85 19.17 -31.32
CA HIS A 12 5.31 18.25 -30.29
C HIS A 12 4.57 18.46 -28.97
N THR A 13 3.23 18.47 -29.02
CA THR A 13 2.46 18.31 -27.79
C THR A 13 2.56 16.87 -27.34
N MET A 14 3.39 16.56 -26.34
CA MET A 14 3.21 15.34 -25.56
C MET A 14 1.84 15.46 -24.87
N ARG A 15 0.81 15.04 -25.55
CA ARG A 15 -0.48 14.76 -24.91
C ARG A 15 -0.31 13.41 -24.26
N PRO A 16 -0.30 13.32 -22.92
CA PRO A 16 -0.42 12.02 -22.30
C PRO A 16 -1.75 11.43 -22.80
N ILE A 17 -1.85 10.20 -23.01
CA ILE A 17 -2.98 9.32 -23.31
C ILE A 17 -4.32 10.04 -23.65
N PRO A 18 -5.06 9.63 -24.69
CA PRO A 18 -6.38 10.18 -25.00
C PRO A 18 -7.31 10.16 -23.80
N VAL A 19 -7.93 11.30 -23.47
CA VAL A 19 -8.78 11.44 -22.27
C VAL A 19 -10.02 10.56 -22.34
N ALA A 20 -10.58 10.39 -23.53
CA ALA A 20 -11.76 9.56 -23.75
C ALA A 20 -11.74 8.89 -25.12
N PHE A 21 -12.38 7.76 -25.24
CA PHE A 21 -12.66 7.06 -26.49
C PHE A 21 -14.11 6.54 -26.47
N HIS A 22 -14.72 6.44 -27.64
CA HIS A 22 -16.10 6.00 -27.76
C HIS A 22 -16.16 4.53 -28.12
N ILE A 23 -16.91 3.77 -27.35
CA ILE A 23 -17.33 2.41 -27.68
C ILE A 23 -18.83 2.47 -27.94
N TRP A 24 -19.20 2.52 -29.22
CA TRP A 24 -20.56 2.66 -29.68
C TRP A 24 -21.21 3.94 -29.13
N PHE A 25 -22.19 3.84 -28.20
CA PHE A 25 -22.83 5.02 -27.58
C PHE A 25 -22.21 5.42 -26.22
N LEU A 26 -21.20 4.68 -25.76
CA LEU A 26 -20.58 4.90 -24.45
C LEU A 26 -19.26 5.64 -24.60
N GLU A 27 -19.16 6.80 -23.97
CA GLU A 27 -17.90 7.51 -23.82
C GLU A 27 -17.14 6.97 -22.61
N VAL A 28 -16.01 6.29 -22.88
CA VAL A 28 -15.15 5.69 -21.87
C VAL A 28 -13.97 6.60 -21.60
N HIS A 29 -13.89 7.11 -20.39
CA HIS A 29 -12.75 7.90 -19.95
C HIS A 29 -11.59 7.01 -19.53
N THR A 30 -10.42 7.23 -20.12
CA THR A 30 -9.21 6.41 -19.87
C THR A 30 -8.83 6.41 -18.40
N TYR A 31 -8.98 7.53 -17.70
CA TYR A 31 -8.72 7.61 -16.27
C TYR A 31 -9.69 6.74 -15.43
N GLY A 32 -10.91 6.50 -15.90
CA GLY A 32 -11.86 5.60 -15.24
C GLY A 32 -11.35 4.16 -15.24
N ILE A 33 -10.76 3.71 -16.37
CA ILE A 33 -10.09 2.40 -16.45
C ILE A 33 -8.88 2.37 -15.51
N GLY A 34 -8.08 3.44 -15.48
CA GLY A 34 -6.93 3.57 -14.59
C GLY A 34 -7.30 3.46 -13.12
N LEU A 35 -8.38 4.14 -12.71
CA LEU A 35 -8.91 4.03 -11.34
C LEU A 35 -9.42 2.61 -11.03
N ALA A 36 -10.15 1.99 -11.97
CA ALA A 36 -10.61 0.61 -11.80
C ALA A 36 -9.45 -0.37 -11.61
N LEU A 37 -8.38 -0.22 -12.40
CA LEU A 37 -7.15 -1.01 -12.24
C LEU A 37 -6.47 -0.76 -10.89
N THR A 38 -6.44 0.48 -10.43
CA THR A 38 -5.89 0.85 -9.12
C THR A 38 -6.67 0.20 -7.98
N PHE A 39 -7.99 0.23 -8.02
CA PHE A 39 -8.84 -0.45 -7.04
C PHE A 39 -8.70 -1.97 -7.10
N TRP A 40 -8.66 -2.54 -8.29
CA TRP A 40 -8.43 -3.98 -8.47
C TRP A 40 -7.09 -4.42 -7.90
N PHE A 41 -6.02 -3.66 -8.18
CA PHE A 41 -4.70 -3.90 -7.59
C PHE A 41 -4.76 -3.83 -6.06
N GLY A 42 -5.35 -2.77 -5.49
CA GLY A 42 -5.48 -2.58 -4.05
C GLY A 42 -6.22 -3.73 -3.38
N LEU A 43 -7.33 -4.19 -3.98
CA LEU A 43 -8.09 -5.35 -3.54
C LEU A 43 -7.20 -6.61 -3.52
N ARG A 44 -6.59 -6.97 -4.65
CA ARG A 44 -5.76 -8.16 -4.78
C ARG A 44 -4.54 -8.14 -3.88
N TYR A 45 -3.92 -6.98 -3.75
CA TYR A 45 -2.77 -6.83 -2.88
C TYR A 45 -3.15 -6.96 -1.40
N THR A 46 -4.28 -6.40 -0.98
CA THR A 46 -4.81 -6.56 0.38
C THR A 46 -5.13 -8.03 0.68
N GLU A 47 -5.85 -8.72 -0.19
CA GLU A 47 -6.15 -10.15 -0.06
C GLU A 47 -4.86 -10.98 0.10
N ARG A 48 -3.86 -10.74 -0.77
CA ARG A 48 -2.56 -11.43 -0.70
C ARG A 48 -1.84 -11.17 0.63
N ARG A 49 -1.86 -9.92 1.12
CA ARG A 49 -1.21 -9.57 2.39
C ARG A 49 -1.86 -10.23 3.60
N LEU A 50 -3.19 -10.30 3.65
CA LEU A 50 -3.94 -11.00 4.69
C LEU A 50 -3.66 -12.50 4.66
N ARG A 51 -3.81 -13.13 3.49
CA ARG A 51 -3.55 -14.55 3.29
C ARG A 51 -2.13 -14.96 3.71
N ASN A 52 -1.12 -14.18 3.32
CA ASN A 52 0.27 -14.45 3.68
C ASN A 52 0.55 -14.35 5.18
N ARG A 53 -0.39 -13.79 5.96
CA ARG A 53 -0.30 -13.66 7.41
C ARG A 53 -1.30 -14.54 8.16
N GLY A 54 -1.96 -15.46 7.46
CA GLY A 54 -2.90 -16.40 8.05
C GLY A 54 -4.24 -15.83 8.46
N TYR A 55 -4.59 -14.59 8.04
CA TYR A 55 -5.89 -14.01 8.30
C TYR A 55 -6.93 -14.37 7.23
N PRO A 56 -8.22 -14.48 7.58
CA PRO A 56 -9.30 -14.60 6.61
C PRO A 56 -9.28 -13.39 5.66
N TRP A 57 -9.44 -13.63 4.38
CA TRP A 57 -9.33 -12.58 3.35
C TRP A 57 -10.60 -12.43 2.50
N GLN A 58 -11.52 -13.40 2.54
CA GLN A 58 -12.70 -13.45 1.67
C GLN A 58 -13.64 -12.25 1.85
N TRP A 59 -13.62 -11.62 3.03
CA TRP A 59 -14.43 -10.44 3.34
C TRP A 59 -13.94 -9.15 2.69
N VAL A 60 -12.69 -9.12 2.18
CA VAL A 60 -12.05 -7.92 1.65
C VAL A 60 -12.78 -7.38 0.43
N THR A 61 -13.23 -8.25 -0.46
CA THR A 61 -14.02 -7.84 -1.65
C THR A 61 -15.27 -7.05 -1.24
N GLY A 62 -16.03 -7.55 -0.27
CA GLY A 62 -17.21 -6.85 0.24
C GLY A 62 -16.85 -5.52 0.93
N MET A 63 -15.74 -5.48 1.67
CA MET A 63 -15.24 -4.25 2.26
C MET A 63 -14.91 -3.21 1.18
N PHE A 64 -14.19 -3.61 0.12
CA PHE A 64 -13.81 -2.68 -0.96
C PHE A 64 -15.02 -2.09 -1.66
N VAL A 65 -16.07 -2.86 -1.92
CA VAL A 65 -17.32 -2.35 -2.49
C VAL A 65 -17.91 -1.25 -1.60
N TRP A 66 -18.04 -1.48 -0.30
CA TRP A 66 -18.58 -0.49 0.63
C TRP A 66 -17.66 0.73 0.80
N VAL A 67 -16.35 0.52 0.76
CA VAL A 67 -15.36 1.61 0.80
C VAL A 67 -15.47 2.50 -0.44
N ILE A 68 -15.64 1.91 -1.64
CA ILE A 68 -15.84 2.68 -2.88
C ILE A 68 -17.14 3.50 -2.81
N VAL A 69 -18.25 2.87 -2.41
CA VAL A 69 -19.53 3.58 -2.24
C VAL A 69 -19.40 4.71 -1.24
N ALA A 70 -18.80 4.44 -0.07
CA ALA A 70 -18.57 5.45 0.95
C ALA A 70 -17.65 6.58 0.45
N ALA A 71 -16.61 6.26 -0.30
CA ALA A 71 -15.72 7.26 -0.88
C ALA A 71 -16.44 8.18 -1.86
N ILE A 72 -17.27 7.65 -2.74
CA ILE A 72 -18.06 8.45 -3.69
C ILE A 72 -19.06 9.34 -2.96
N VAL A 73 -19.81 8.78 -2.02
CA VAL A 73 -20.80 9.52 -1.23
C VAL A 73 -20.13 10.62 -0.40
N GLY A 74 -19.04 10.30 0.27
CA GLY A 74 -18.29 11.26 1.09
C GLY A 74 -17.66 12.36 0.24
N ALA A 75 -17.07 12.02 -0.90
CA ALA A 75 -16.49 12.98 -1.83
C ALA A 75 -17.54 13.96 -2.36
N ARG A 76 -18.72 13.46 -2.72
CA ARG A 76 -19.83 14.31 -3.16
C ARG A 76 -20.39 15.18 -2.05
N ALA A 77 -20.62 14.59 -0.88
CA ALA A 77 -21.12 15.33 0.28
C ALA A 77 -20.22 16.51 0.66
N MET A 78 -18.90 16.28 0.72
CA MET A 78 -17.95 17.36 1.03
C MET A 78 -17.94 18.44 -0.05
N HIS A 79 -17.99 18.07 -1.32
CA HIS A 79 -18.06 19.04 -2.41
C HIS A 79 -19.34 19.89 -2.33
N VAL A 80 -20.48 19.26 -2.08
CA VAL A 80 -21.76 19.97 -1.89
C VAL A 80 -21.69 20.94 -0.70
N LEU A 81 -21.12 20.50 0.42
CA LEU A 81 -20.93 21.33 1.60
C LEU A 81 -20.02 22.54 1.34
N SER A 82 -18.95 22.34 0.55
CA SER A 82 -18.01 23.41 0.18
C SER A 82 -18.62 24.45 -0.78
N HIS A 83 -19.70 24.10 -1.50
CA HIS A 83 -20.39 24.97 -2.47
C HIS A 83 -21.88 25.12 -2.15
N LEU A 84 -22.22 25.25 -0.88
CA LEU A 84 -23.60 25.20 -0.39
C LEU A 84 -24.51 26.23 -1.05
N SER A 85 -24.01 27.45 -1.27
CA SER A 85 -24.76 28.52 -1.94
C SER A 85 -25.24 28.16 -3.35
N TYR A 86 -24.39 27.44 -4.11
CA TYR A 86 -24.73 26.95 -5.44
C TYR A 86 -25.80 25.86 -5.39
N TYR A 87 -25.62 24.87 -4.50
CA TYR A 87 -26.51 23.70 -4.42
C TYR A 87 -27.86 24.02 -3.77
N THR A 88 -27.95 25.04 -2.95
CA THR A 88 -29.25 25.55 -2.46
C THR A 88 -30.10 26.15 -3.59
N ALA A 89 -29.47 26.78 -4.58
CA ALA A 89 -30.14 27.27 -5.77
C ALA A 89 -30.45 26.19 -6.81
N HIS A 90 -29.68 25.08 -6.81
CA HIS A 90 -29.80 23.99 -7.79
C HIS A 90 -29.87 22.62 -7.10
N PRO A 91 -30.91 22.26 -6.33
CA PRO A 91 -30.95 21.05 -5.49
C PRO A 91 -30.82 19.73 -6.29
N SER A 92 -31.35 19.70 -7.51
CA SER A 92 -31.28 18.51 -8.38
C SER A 92 -29.84 18.12 -8.76
N GLN A 93 -28.92 19.09 -8.77
CA GLN A 93 -27.53 18.87 -9.11
C GLN A 93 -26.74 18.20 -7.98
N VAL A 94 -27.25 18.11 -6.76
CA VAL A 94 -26.61 17.41 -5.64
C VAL A 94 -26.25 15.94 -6.03
N PHE A 95 -27.10 15.29 -6.82
CA PHE A 95 -26.92 13.90 -7.23
C PHE A 95 -26.18 13.73 -8.56
N ALA A 96 -25.85 14.80 -9.26
CA ALA A 96 -25.22 14.76 -10.58
C ALA A 96 -23.70 14.49 -10.48
N ILE A 97 -23.31 13.31 -9.99
CA ILE A 97 -21.91 12.90 -9.80
C ILE A 97 -21.13 12.79 -11.12
N TRP A 98 -21.82 12.55 -12.23
CA TRP A 98 -21.24 12.48 -13.58
C TRP A 98 -20.75 13.82 -14.12
N GLN A 99 -21.15 14.94 -13.52
CA GLN A 99 -20.68 16.27 -13.89
C GLN A 99 -19.36 16.65 -13.19
N GLY A 100 -18.79 15.74 -12.37
CA GLY A 100 -17.64 16.01 -11.55
C GLY A 100 -18.01 16.61 -10.19
N GLY A 101 -17.06 17.34 -9.56
CA GLY A 101 -17.26 17.91 -8.23
C GLY A 101 -17.22 16.83 -7.15
N LEU A 102 -16.06 16.22 -6.97
CA LEU A 102 -15.78 15.21 -5.96
C LEU A 102 -14.56 15.66 -5.15
N SER A 103 -14.71 15.79 -3.83
CA SER A 103 -13.62 16.14 -2.91
C SER A 103 -12.93 14.90 -2.37
N SER A 104 -11.63 14.76 -2.61
CA SER A 104 -10.84 13.64 -2.09
C SER A 104 -10.89 13.53 -0.56
N PHE A 105 -10.91 14.66 0.14
CA PHE A 105 -11.00 14.69 1.61
C PHE A 105 -12.30 14.05 2.12
N GLY A 106 -13.43 14.40 1.52
CA GLY A 106 -14.73 13.81 1.88
C GLY A 106 -14.74 12.29 1.63
N GLY A 107 -14.12 11.84 0.54
CA GLY A 107 -13.97 10.44 0.23
C GLY A 107 -13.20 9.69 1.33
N ILE A 108 -12.06 10.20 1.78
CA ILE A 108 -11.25 9.59 2.83
C ILE A 108 -12.00 9.59 4.18
N ILE A 109 -12.62 10.71 4.55
CA ILE A 109 -13.33 10.85 5.82
C ILE A 109 -14.43 9.79 5.99
N LEU A 110 -15.10 9.41 4.91
CA LEU A 110 -16.15 8.39 4.99
C LEU A 110 -15.65 6.97 4.72
N ALA A 111 -14.69 6.80 3.83
CA ALA A 111 -14.15 5.49 3.47
C ALA A 111 -13.38 4.80 4.61
N VAL A 112 -12.57 5.57 5.36
CA VAL A 112 -11.74 5.02 6.45
C VAL A 112 -12.58 4.41 7.58
N PRO A 113 -13.61 5.10 8.14
CA PRO A 113 -14.50 4.48 9.11
C PRO A 113 -15.19 3.21 8.61
N VAL A 114 -15.65 3.22 7.35
CA VAL A 114 -16.29 2.04 6.73
C VAL A 114 -15.32 0.86 6.64
N ALA A 115 -14.06 1.11 6.26
CA ALA A 115 -13.03 0.08 6.24
C ALA A 115 -12.78 -0.50 7.65
N ILE A 116 -12.65 0.36 8.67
CA ILE A 116 -12.44 -0.04 10.06
C ILE A 116 -13.63 -0.84 10.60
N VAL A 117 -14.85 -0.37 10.37
CA VAL A 117 -16.08 -1.08 10.82
C VAL A 117 -16.19 -2.44 10.12
N SER A 118 -15.92 -2.50 8.83
CA SER A 118 -15.94 -3.74 8.07
C SER A 118 -14.90 -4.74 8.60
N GLN A 119 -13.69 -4.27 8.87
CA GLN A 119 -12.62 -5.10 9.45
C GLN A 119 -13.03 -5.63 10.83
N ARG A 120 -13.49 -4.76 11.75
CA ARG A 120 -13.87 -5.17 13.10
C ARG A 120 -15.02 -6.16 13.14
N ARG A 121 -15.97 -6.07 12.19
CA ARG A 121 -17.12 -6.97 12.11
C ARG A 121 -16.79 -8.31 11.45
N ARG A 122 -15.87 -8.33 10.47
CA ARG A 122 -15.59 -9.49 9.63
C ARG A 122 -14.33 -10.27 10.03
N CYS A 123 -13.41 -9.61 10.73
CA CYS A 123 -12.14 -10.19 11.17
C CYS A 123 -11.75 -9.59 12.54
N PRO A 124 -12.51 -9.89 13.61
CA PRO A 124 -12.28 -9.33 14.95
C PRO A 124 -10.93 -9.76 15.55
N GLU A 125 -10.40 -10.91 15.16
CA GLU A 125 -9.11 -11.44 15.56
C GLU A 125 -7.93 -10.60 15.06
N LEU A 126 -8.11 -9.79 14.02
CA LEU A 126 -7.09 -8.88 13.50
C LEU A 126 -7.19 -7.52 14.22
N PRO A 127 -6.21 -7.12 15.05
CA PRO A 127 -6.23 -5.80 15.67
C PRO A 127 -6.27 -4.68 14.64
N THR A 128 -7.10 -3.67 14.82
CA THR A 128 -7.28 -2.56 13.87
C THR A 128 -5.96 -1.86 13.51
N LEU A 129 -5.06 -1.64 14.48
CA LEU A 129 -3.75 -1.04 14.20
C LEU A 129 -2.85 -1.97 13.37
N ARG A 130 -2.99 -3.28 13.53
CA ARG A 130 -2.28 -4.26 12.69
C ARG A 130 -2.82 -4.26 11.27
N PHE A 131 -4.13 -4.17 11.11
CA PHE A 131 -4.76 -3.99 9.80
C PHE A 131 -4.29 -2.70 9.13
N ALA A 132 -4.24 -1.58 9.87
CA ALA A 132 -3.74 -0.31 9.38
C ALA A 132 -2.27 -0.36 8.93
N ASP A 133 -1.39 -1.07 9.68
CA ASP A 133 -0.01 -1.33 9.26
C ASP A 133 0.05 -2.09 7.92
N MET A 134 -0.87 -3.06 7.75
CA MET A 134 -0.94 -3.82 6.50
C MET A 134 -1.46 -2.96 5.35
N MET A 135 -2.38 -2.04 5.63
CA MET A 135 -2.98 -1.17 4.62
C MET A 135 -2.07 0.00 4.21
N ALA A 136 -1.19 0.49 5.08
CA ALA A 136 -0.35 1.64 4.79
C ALA A 136 0.47 1.49 3.49
N PRO A 137 1.22 0.41 3.24
CA PRO A 137 1.89 0.22 1.96
C PRO A 137 0.93 0.05 0.77
N VAL A 138 -0.24 -0.59 0.99
CA VAL A 138 -1.26 -0.75 -0.07
C VAL A 138 -1.78 0.62 -0.50
N LEU A 139 -2.07 1.49 0.46
CA LEU A 139 -2.54 2.85 0.18
C LEU A 139 -1.51 3.66 -0.60
N MET A 140 -0.24 3.63 -0.23
CA MET A 140 0.82 4.34 -0.95
C MET A 140 0.98 3.83 -2.38
N ALA A 141 0.98 2.51 -2.59
CA ALA A 141 1.03 1.94 -3.94
C ALA A 141 -0.19 2.35 -4.79
N CYS A 142 -1.40 2.30 -4.22
CA CYS A 142 -2.61 2.74 -4.89
C CYS A 142 -2.61 4.25 -5.15
N TRP A 143 -2.05 5.04 -4.24
CA TRP A 143 -1.92 6.49 -4.41
C TRP A 143 -1.01 6.82 -5.58
N ALA A 144 0.19 6.23 -5.63
CA ALA A 144 1.12 6.35 -6.77
C ALA A 144 0.45 5.96 -8.11
N MET A 145 -0.23 4.80 -8.13
CA MET A 145 -0.97 4.37 -9.33
C MET A 145 -2.08 5.37 -9.70
N GLY A 146 -2.84 5.87 -8.73
CA GLY A 146 -3.91 6.84 -8.95
C GLY A 146 -3.41 8.17 -9.50
N ARG A 147 -2.20 8.62 -9.16
CA ARG A 147 -1.56 9.80 -9.74
C ARG A 147 -1.24 9.60 -11.22
N LEU A 148 -0.70 8.43 -11.59
CA LEU A 148 -0.32 8.13 -12.98
C LEU A 148 -1.51 7.75 -13.87
N LEU A 149 -2.49 7.04 -13.32
CA LEU A 149 -3.61 6.48 -14.06
C LEU A 149 -4.91 7.28 -13.87
N GLY A 150 -4.89 8.29 -13.01
CA GLY A 150 -6.04 9.11 -12.69
C GLY A 150 -6.16 10.39 -13.51
N PRO A 151 -7.21 11.18 -13.27
CA PRO A 151 -7.51 12.38 -14.05
C PRO A 151 -6.46 13.50 -13.88
N GLN A 152 -5.71 13.52 -12.80
CA GLN A 152 -4.74 14.58 -12.54
C GLN A 152 -3.63 14.62 -13.60
N LEU A 153 -3.05 13.48 -13.98
CA LEU A 153 -2.06 13.42 -15.05
C LEU A 153 -2.68 13.62 -16.43
N MET A 154 -3.90 13.15 -16.65
CA MET A 154 -4.53 13.14 -17.97
C MET A 154 -5.23 14.46 -18.33
N VAL A 155 -5.78 15.16 -17.33
CA VAL A 155 -6.63 16.32 -17.55
C VAL A 155 -6.00 17.64 -17.08
N ASN A 156 -5.51 17.69 -15.85
CA ASN A 156 -5.19 18.97 -15.19
C ASN A 156 -3.71 19.30 -15.10
N GLY A 157 -2.84 18.33 -14.90
CA GLY A 157 -1.39 18.53 -14.74
C GLY A 157 -0.94 19.48 -13.62
N GLY A 158 -1.66 20.53 -13.40
CA GLY A 158 -1.70 21.45 -12.24
C GLY A 158 -0.42 22.14 -11.75
N GLY A 159 0.73 21.91 -12.34
CA GLY A 159 2.02 22.46 -11.87
C GLY A 159 2.31 23.88 -12.35
N HIS A 160 3.30 24.55 -11.75
CA HIS A 160 3.78 25.85 -12.17
C HIS A 160 4.28 25.84 -13.62
N PRO A 161 4.10 26.96 -14.37
CA PRO A 161 4.69 27.13 -15.68
C PRO A 161 6.20 26.89 -15.67
N THR A 162 6.70 26.16 -16.68
CA THR A 162 8.12 25.80 -16.76
C THR A 162 8.64 25.79 -18.18
N ASN A 163 9.92 26.15 -18.37
CA ASN A 163 10.63 26.00 -19.64
C ASN A 163 11.49 24.73 -19.69
N GLN A 164 11.45 23.90 -18.65
CA GLN A 164 12.25 22.70 -18.56
C GLN A 164 11.86 21.69 -19.65
N TRP A 165 12.79 20.82 -20.03
CA TRP A 165 12.60 19.82 -21.09
C TRP A 165 11.52 18.78 -20.73
N PHE A 166 11.33 18.49 -19.43
CA PHE A 166 10.33 17.56 -18.91
C PHE A 166 8.95 18.19 -18.65
N GLY A 167 8.79 19.49 -18.92
CA GLY A 167 7.48 20.15 -18.84
C GLY A 167 6.49 19.59 -19.83
N MET A 168 5.23 19.46 -19.46
CA MET A 168 4.15 18.89 -20.24
C MET A 168 3.11 19.95 -20.61
N TYR A 169 2.45 19.78 -21.77
CA TYR A 169 1.31 20.59 -22.18
C TYR A 169 0.01 19.88 -21.83
N TYR A 170 -0.88 20.59 -21.15
CA TYR A 170 -2.21 20.11 -20.80
C TYR A 170 -3.29 20.93 -21.51
N ALA A 171 -4.34 20.24 -21.95
CA ALA A 171 -5.37 20.88 -22.77
C ALA A 171 -6.30 21.86 -22.00
N GLY A 172 -6.34 21.74 -20.67
CA GLY A 172 -7.32 22.45 -19.84
C GLY A 172 -6.86 23.81 -19.31
N ALA A 173 -5.75 23.87 -18.59
CA ALA A 173 -5.40 25.06 -17.80
C ALA A 173 -4.54 26.08 -18.59
N HIS A 174 -3.57 25.64 -19.38
CA HIS A 174 -2.66 26.52 -20.13
C HIS A 174 -2.30 25.87 -21.48
N PRO A 175 -3.18 25.96 -22.50
CA PRO A 175 -3.05 25.18 -23.74
C PRO A 175 -1.77 25.47 -24.53
N ASN A 176 -1.11 26.60 -24.28
CA ASN A 176 0.09 27.03 -24.98
C ASN A 176 1.34 27.12 -24.08
N GLN A 177 1.26 26.66 -22.85
CA GLN A 177 2.36 26.76 -21.88
C GLN A 177 2.68 25.40 -21.26
N LYS A 178 3.97 25.07 -21.20
CA LYS A 178 4.43 23.90 -20.45
C LYS A 178 4.26 24.14 -18.95
N VAL A 179 3.79 23.13 -18.25
CA VAL A 179 3.72 23.12 -16.79
C VAL A 179 4.47 21.93 -16.23
N LEU A 180 4.86 22.02 -14.97
CA LEU A 180 5.49 20.90 -14.25
C LEU A 180 4.49 19.73 -14.13
N PRO A 181 4.90 18.51 -14.50
CA PRO A 181 4.05 17.33 -14.38
C PRO A 181 4.01 16.82 -12.93
N VAL A 182 3.44 17.61 -12.04
CA VAL A 182 3.38 17.34 -10.59
C VAL A 182 2.85 15.93 -10.27
N PRO A 183 1.82 15.39 -10.95
CA PRO A 183 1.36 14.03 -10.67
C PRO A 183 2.43 12.95 -10.88
N ILE A 184 3.41 13.17 -11.78
CA ILE A 184 4.51 12.22 -11.97
C ILE A 184 5.48 12.27 -10.78
N PHE A 185 5.79 13.47 -10.28
CA PHE A 185 6.65 13.62 -9.10
C PHE A 185 5.99 13.01 -7.88
N GLN A 186 4.74 13.34 -7.63
CA GLN A 186 3.94 12.75 -6.55
C GLN A 186 3.86 11.22 -6.63
N ALA A 187 3.69 10.67 -7.83
CA ALA A 187 3.68 9.22 -8.00
C ALA A 187 5.04 8.58 -7.64
N ALA A 188 6.15 9.24 -7.98
CA ALA A 188 7.49 8.77 -7.61
C ALA A 188 7.75 8.86 -6.09
N GLU A 189 7.27 9.90 -5.45
CA GLU A 189 7.35 10.10 -4.00
C GLU A 189 6.49 9.09 -3.25
N ASP A 190 5.21 8.93 -3.60
CA ASP A 190 4.32 7.91 -3.06
C ASP A 190 4.89 6.49 -3.23
N PHE A 191 5.48 6.20 -4.40
CA PHE A 191 6.12 4.92 -4.66
C PHE A 191 7.38 4.73 -3.80
N THR A 192 8.14 5.80 -3.58
CA THR A 192 9.30 5.79 -2.67
C THR A 192 8.85 5.50 -1.24
N ILE A 193 7.80 6.17 -0.76
CA ILE A 193 7.21 5.89 0.55
C ILE A 193 6.73 4.43 0.64
N PHE A 194 6.06 3.93 -0.39
CA PHE A 194 5.68 2.51 -0.46
C PHE A 194 6.87 1.58 -0.26
N CYS A 195 7.98 1.81 -0.98
CA CYS A 195 9.20 1.02 -0.84
C CYS A 195 9.79 1.13 0.57
N VAL A 196 9.85 2.33 1.14
CA VAL A 196 10.33 2.55 2.51
C VAL A 196 9.47 1.80 3.52
N LEU A 197 8.15 1.84 3.40
CA LEU A 197 7.25 1.11 4.29
C LEU A 197 7.45 -0.41 4.21
N LEU A 198 7.68 -0.95 3.02
CA LEU A 198 8.03 -2.37 2.86
C LEU A 198 9.38 -2.71 3.49
N LEU A 199 10.38 -1.84 3.37
CA LEU A 199 11.68 -2.01 4.02
C LEU A 199 11.56 -1.96 5.54
N VAL A 200 10.79 -1.02 6.09
CA VAL A 200 10.49 -0.94 7.54
C VAL A 200 9.80 -2.22 8.00
N GLU A 201 8.80 -2.67 7.26
CA GLU A 201 8.08 -3.91 7.58
C GLU A 201 9.01 -5.15 7.55
N ARG A 202 9.88 -5.24 6.52
CA ARG A 202 10.87 -6.30 6.42
C ARG A 202 11.89 -6.25 7.57
N TRP A 203 12.39 -5.05 7.88
CA TRP A 203 13.32 -4.84 8.98
C TRP A 203 12.72 -5.24 10.34
N LEU A 204 11.46 -4.85 10.61
CA LEU A 204 10.74 -5.25 11.81
C LEU A 204 10.55 -6.77 11.88
N ARG A 205 10.23 -7.41 10.77
CA ARG A 205 10.02 -8.85 10.66
C ARG A 205 11.32 -9.64 10.87
N ASN A 206 12.42 -9.19 10.29
CA ASN A 206 13.72 -9.82 10.46
C ASN A 206 14.24 -9.75 11.90
N ARG A 207 13.66 -8.88 12.72
CA ARG A 207 13.94 -8.78 14.15
C ARG A 207 12.96 -9.56 15.02
N ALA A 208 11.98 -10.22 14.44
CA ALA A 208 11.09 -11.11 15.20
C ALA A 208 11.87 -12.35 15.67
N PRO A 209 11.59 -12.86 16.89
CA PRO A 209 12.23 -14.07 17.38
C PRO A 209 11.90 -15.24 16.46
N THR A 210 12.92 -16.03 16.15
CA THR A 210 12.79 -17.21 15.28
C THR A 210 12.69 -18.51 16.09
N VAL A 211 12.94 -18.44 17.40
CA VAL A 211 12.90 -19.57 18.31
C VAL A 211 11.91 -19.27 19.43
N ALA A 212 11.02 -20.19 19.73
CA ALA A 212 10.10 -20.10 20.86
C ALA A 212 10.82 -20.43 22.18
N SER A 213 10.19 -20.10 23.32
CA SER A 213 10.73 -20.38 24.64
C SER A 213 10.96 -21.87 24.93
N ASP A 214 10.34 -22.76 24.16
CA ASP A 214 10.51 -24.23 24.23
C ASP A 214 11.61 -24.74 23.28
N GLY A 215 12.35 -23.85 22.59
CA GLY A 215 13.39 -24.21 21.64
C GLY A 215 12.88 -24.57 20.25
N SER A 216 11.57 -24.56 20.00
CA SER A 216 11.02 -24.84 18.68
C SER A 216 11.23 -23.66 17.71
N LEU A 217 11.46 -23.96 16.43
CA LEU A 217 11.56 -22.93 15.39
C LEU A 217 10.17 -22.34 15.11
N ILE A 218 10.04 -21.02 15.28
CA ILE A 218 8.84 -20.30 14.91
C ILE A 218 8.94 -19.96 13.42
N PRO A 219 8.01 -20.42 12.59
CA PRO A 219 7.92 -19.97 11.19
C PRO A 219 7.83 -18.43 11.12
N GLN A 220 8.59 -17.79 10.22
CA GLN A 220 8.65 -16.32 10.13
C GLN A 220 7.29 -15.64 9.96
N ASN A 221 6.31 -16.34 9.38
CA ASN A 221 4.94 -15.87 9.24
C ASN A 221 4.12 -15.90 10.54
N LEU A 222 4.54 -16.70 11.52
CA LEU A 222 3.90 -16.86 12.84
C LEU A 222 4.69 -16.20 13.97
N ALA A 223 5.89 -15.68 13.69
CA ALA A 223 6.72 -15.01 14.68
C ALA A 223 5.98 -13.83 15.33
N PRO A 224 6.11 -13.61 16.65
CA PRO A 224 5.46 -12.49 17.34
C PRO A 224 5.92 -11.18 16.72
N LEU A 225 4.98 -10.49 16.10
CA LEU A 225 5.22 -9.23 15.42
C LEU A 225 5.44 -8.11 16.45
N PRO A 226 6.24 -7.09 16.11
CA PRO A 226 6.42 -5.91 16.96
C PRO A 226 5.09 -5.20 17.23
N PRO A 227 5.03 -4.29 18.21
CA PRO A 227 3.80 -3.55 18.53
C PRO A 227 3.15 -2.95 17.31
N ALA A 228 1.84 -3.15 17.16
CA ALA A 228 1.08 -2.71 15.98
C ALA A 228 1.06 -1.18 15.83
N GLY A 229 1.00 -0.72 14.61
CA GLY A 229 0.86 0.69 14.24
C GLY A 229 2.17 1.41 13.93
N ILE A 230 3.31 0.73 13.88
CA ILE A 230 4.61 1.37 13.56
C ILE A 230 4.66 1.74 12.08
N VAL A 231 4.31 0.82 11.18
CA VAL A 231 4.36 1.05 9.73
C VAL A 231 3.41 2.17 9.32
N LEU A 232 2.18 2.16 9.86
CA LEU A 232 1.21 3.24 9.65
C LEU A 232 1.78 4.60 10.04
N ARG A 233 2.39 4.70 11.22
CA ARG A 233 2.90 5.97 11.74
C ARG A 233 4.08 6.51 10.93
N VAL A 234 4.98 5.62 10.50
CA VAL A 234 6.04 5.99 9.56
C VAL A 234 5.43 6.51 8.26
N GLY A 235 4.40 5.86 7.75
CA GLY A 235 3.65 6.33 6.58
C GLY A 235 3.04 7.73 6.79
N MET A 236 2.44 7.98 7.96
CA MET A 236 1.87 9.30 8.30
C MET A 236 2.95 10.40 8.29
N VAL A 237 4.13 10.11 8.85
CA VAL A 237 5.25 11.07 8.87
C VAL A 237 5.73 11.37 7.46
N LEU A 238 6.02 10.35 6.67
CA LEU A 238 6.58 10.49 5.33
C LEU A 238 5.58 11.18 4.39
N TRP A 239 4.32 10.74 4.41
CA TRP A 239 3.28 11.32 3.58
C TRP A 239 2.91 12.75 4.00
N GLY A 240 2.97 13.07 5.30
CA GLY A 240 2.77 14.43 5.79
C GLY A 240 3.89 15.39 5.34
N ILE A 241 5.14 14.92 5.29
CA ILE A 241 6.28 15.67 4.77
C ILE A 241 6.13 15.88 3.26
N GLU A 242 5.82 14.84 2.51
CA GLU A 242 5.56 14.91 1.07
C GLU A 242 4.50 15.97 0.77
N ARG A 243 3.33 15.88 1.43
CA ARG A 243 2.23 16.84 1.21
C ARG A 243 2.60 18.28 1.47
N PHE A 244 3.50 18.54 2.43
CA PHE A 244 4.00 19.88 2.67
C PHE A 244 4.83 20.42 1.50
N PHE A 245 5.72 19.59 0.94
CA PHE A 245 6.60 19.99 -0.17
C PHE A 245 5.86 20.05 -1.51
N ASP A 246 4.98 19.10 -1.78
CA ASP A 246 4.19 19.04 -3.02
C ASP A 246 3.40 20.31 -3.29
N GLU A 247 2.85 20.91 -2.24
CA GLU A 247 2.03 22.09 -2.37
C GLU A 247 2.78 23.29 -2.94
N HIS A 248 4.13 23.29 -2.83
CA HIS A 248 4.97 24.32 -3.46
C HIS A 248 5.12 24.14 -4.97
N LEU A 249 4.90 22.92 -5.48
CA LEU A 249 4.99 22.61 -6.91
C LEU A 249 3.65 22.80 -7.61
N TRP A 250 2.56 22.79 -6.84
CA TRP A 250 1.21 22.87 -7.33
C TRP A 250 0.76 24.32 -7.48
N LEU A 251 0.19 24.66 -8.62
CA LEU A 251 -0.52 25.92 -8.81
C LEU A 251 -1.93 25.75 -8.19
N GLY A 252 -2.08 26.14 -6.93
CA GLY A 252 -3.33 25.95 -6.20
C GLY A 252 -4.53 26.55 -6.94
N GLU A 253 -5.41 25.69 -7.44
CA GLU A 253 -6.71 26.11 -7.97
C GLU A 253 -7.58 26.70 -6.87
N ASP A 254 -7.35 26.30 -5.62
CA ASP A 254 -8.12 26.71 -4.42
C ASP A 254 -7.64 28.02 -3.80
N GLY A 255 -6.66 28.69 -4.40
CA GLY A 255 -6.07 29.92 -3.87
C GLY A 255 -5.15 29.69 -2.65
N HIS A 256 -4.58 30.81 -2.12
CA HIS A 256 -3.59 30.75 -1.04
C HIS A 256 -4.08 30.08 0.25
N LEU A 257 -5.37 30.17 0.56
CA LEU A 257 -5.94 29.57 1.78
C LEU A 257 -6.03 28.04 1.66
N GLY A 258 -6.39 27.50 0.49
CA GLY A 258 -6.49 26.07 0.26
C GLY A 258 -5.12 25.41 0.37
N SER A 259 -4.12 25.99 -0.28
CA SER A 259 -2.72 25.56 -0.22
C SER A 259 -2.17 25.57 1.22
N LEU A 260 -2.40 26.65 1.95
CA LEU A 260 -1.96 26.77 3.35
C LEU A 260 -2.61 25.71 4.26
N LEU A 261 -3.89 25.43 4.08
CA LEU A 261 -4.59 24.39 4.85
C LEU A 261 -4.02 22.99 4.58
N VAL A 262 -3.68 22.67 3.33
CA VAL A 262 -3.06 21.39 2.97
C VAL A 262 -1.68 21.27 3.59
N GLN A 263 -0.87 22.33 3.57
CA GLN A 263 0.44 22.36 4.20
C GLN A 263 0.35 22.18 5.73
N ILE A 264 -0.55 22.90 6.38
CA ILE A 264 -0.78 22.76 7.83
C ILE A 264 -1.23 21.35 8.17
N ALA A 265 -2.14 20.76 7.38
CA ALA A 265 -2.60 19.39 7.58
C ALA A 265 -1.46 18.37 7.40
N GLY A 266 -0.56 18.57 6.42
CA GLY A 266 0.63 17.74 6.21
C GLY A 266 1.57 17.78 7.42
N VAL A 267 1.90 18.99 7.88
CA VAL A 267 2.75 19.18 9.08
C VAL A 267 2.09 18.57 10.32
N ALA A 268 0.80 18.81 10.53
CA ALA A 268 0.07 18.23 11.66
C ALA A 268 0.09 16.69 11.62
N LEU A 269 -0.11 16.11 10.44
CA LEU A 269 -0.06 14.67 10.26
C LEU A 269 1.34 14.09 10.58
N ALA A 270 2.40 14.76 10.13
CA ALA A 270 3.77 14.36 10.43
C ALA A 270 4.08 14.46 11.93
N ILE A 271 3.68 15.53 12.59
CA ILE A 271 3.86 15.71 14.05
C ILE A 271 3.09 14.64 14.82
N VAL A 272 1.82 14.39 14.48
CA VAL A 272 1.01 13.34 15.10
C VAL A 272 1.68 11.98 14.89
N GLY A 273 2.16 11.68 13.68
CA GLY A 273 2.90 10.47 13.38
C GLY A 273 4.14 10.30 14.28
N LEU A 274 4.94 11.35 14.44
CA LEU A 274 6.13 11.35 15.32
C LEU A 274 5.78 11.13 16.80
N ILE A 275 4.77 11.84 17.32
CA ILE A 275 4.29 11.66 18.70
C ILE A 275 3.83 10.21 18.92
N LEU A 276 3.07 9.68 17.98
CA LEU A 276 2.59 8.31 18.04
C LEU A 276 3.73 7.28 17.91
N ILE A 277 4.79 7.55 17.14
CA ILE A 277 6.01 6.71 17.11
C ILE A 277 6.67 6.75 18.47
N ALA A 278 6.88 7.93 19.03
CA ALA A 278 7.50 8.10 20.34
C ALA A 278 6.76 7.30 21.44
N SER A 279 5.43 7.28 21.40
CA SER A 279 4.60 6.48 22.34
C SER A 279 4.82 4.96 22.24
N ARG A 280 5.42 4.47 21.16
CA ARG A 280 5.69 3.04 20.93
C ARG A 280 7.13 2.63 21.15
N VAL A 281 8.01 3.56 21.47
CA VAL A 281 9.42 3.24 21.76
C VAL A 281 9.55 2.33 22.97
N GLY A 282 8.78 2.58 24.04
CA GLY A 282 8.76 1.74 25.23
C GLY A 282 8.29 0.30 24.92
N PRO A 283 7.08 0.10 24.40
CA PRO A 283 6.59 -1.20 23.99
C PRO A 283 7.50 -1.92 22.98
N TYR A 284 8.14 -1.18 22.05
CA TYR A 284 9.09 -1.75 21.12
C TYR A 284 10.37 -2.24 21.80
N ARG A 285 10.92 -1.47 22.75
CA ARG A 285 12.10 -1.87 23.54
C ARG A 285 11.78 -3.12 24.34
N GLN A 286 10.65 -3.14 25.06
CA GLN A 286 10.20 -4.30 25.82
C GLN A 286 10.06 -5.55 24.93
N TRP A 287 9.43 -5.42 23.77
CA TRP A 287 9.31 -6.53 22.80
C TRP A 287 10.68 -6.99 22.30
N ARG A 288 11.60 -6.06 22.02
CA ARG A 288 12.96 -6.38 21.59
C ARG A 288 13.74 -7.13 22.68
N ASP A 289 13.60 -6.69 23.92
CA ASP A 289 14.36 -7.21 25.07
C ASP A 289 13.81 -8.56 25.56
N THR A 290 12.59 -8.96 25.17
CA THR A 290 12.04 -10.29 25.39
C THR A 290 12.55 -11.35 24.42
N ARG A 291 13.44 -10.98 23.50
CA ARG A 291 14.12 -11.96 22.63
C ARG A 291 15.01 -12.87 23.47
N PRO A 292 14.93 -14.21 23.31
CA PRO A 292 16.01 -15.06 23.75
C PRO A 292 17.30 -14.64 23.03
N ASP A 293 18.37 -14.55 23.76
CA ASP A 293 19.70 -14.34 23.16
C ASP A 293 19.93 -15.39 22.09
N PRO A 294 20.56 -15.03 20.95
CA PRO A 294 20.93 -16.03 19.95
C PRO A 294 21.71 -17.14 20.65
N VAL A 295 21.26 -18.38 20.50
CA VAL A 295 21.99 -19.53 20.99
C VAL A 295 23.38 -19.43 20.41
N PRO A 296 24.45 -19.38 21.21
CA PRO A 296 25.80 -19.33 20.68
C PRO A 296 25.97 -20.52 19.75
N GLU A 297 26.48 -20.28 18.55
CA GLU A 297 26.83 -21.37 17.65
C GLU A 297 27.68 -22.35 18.42
N PRO A 298 27.41 -23.66 18.32
CA PRO A 298 28.26 -24.63 18.95
C PRO A 298 29.67 -24.37 18.42
N THR A 299 30.56 -23.92 19.28
CA THR A 299 31.97 -23.84 18.99
C THR A 299 32.39 -25.25 18.71
N ASP A 300 32.70 -25.55 17.43
CA ASP A 300 33.42 -26.76 17.06
C ASP A 300 34.86 -26.68 17.60
N GLU A 301 34.98 -26.59 18.91
CA GLU A 301 36.19 -27.00 19.60
C GLU A 301 36.17 -28.52 19.60
N VAL A 302 36.59 -29.06 18.47
CA VAL A 302 37.12 -30.42 18.44
C VAL A 302 38.37 -30.38 19.31
N ASP A 303 38.18 -30.77 20.57
CA ASP A 303 39.30 -31.10 21.44
C ASP A 303 40.04 -32.32 20.80
N VAL A 304 41.04 -31.99 19.97
CA VAL A 304 41.98 -32.96 19.48
C VAL A 304 42.91 -33.27 20.66
N GLY A 305 42.41 -34.10 21.58
CA GLY A 305 43.21 -34.66 22.63
C GLY A 305 44.30 -35.52 22.00
N ASP A 306 45.51 -35.00 22.03
CA ASP A 306 46.74 -35.78 21.85
C ASP A 306 46.78 -36.93 22.85
N GLY A 307 46.35 -38.12 22.42
CA GLY A 307 46.45 -39.36 23.14
C GLY A 307 47.33 -40.32 22.38
N ALA A 308 48.64 -40.12 22.44
CA ALA A 308 49.59 -41.14 22.10
C ALA A 308 49.55 -42.30 23.12
N GLY A 309 49.11 -43.48 22.70
CA GLY A 309 49.10 -44.70 23.51
C GLY A 309 49.24 -45.94 22.62
N HIS A 310 50.45 -46.45 22.56
CA HIS A 310 50.84 -47.76 22.07
C HIS A 310 50.07 -48.90 22.75
N ALA A 311 49.68 -49.91 21.96
CA ALA A 311 49.80 -51.41 22.24
C ALA A 311 48.89 -52.12 21.24
N ASP A 312 49.48 -52.83 20.30
CA ASP A 312 49.96 -54.24 20.27
C ASP A 312 48.83 -55.28 20.40
N GLY A 313 48.69 -56.09 19.37
CA GLY A 313 48.41 -57.52 19.50
C GLY A 313 47.06 -58.10 19.13
N SER A 314 47.10 -58.81 18.00
CA SER A 314 46.48 -60.14 17.78
C SER A 314 45.02 -60.30 17.38
N ASP A 315 44.88 -60.78 16.16
CA ASP A 315 44.15 -61.98 15.63
C ASP A 315 42.70 -62.24 16.13
N SER A 316 41.79 -62.32 15.20
CA SER A 316 41.19 -63.56 14.66
C SER A 316 39.85 -63.22 13.91
N GLU A 317 39.85 -63.68 12.73
CA GLU A 317 38.86 -64.32 11.87
C GLU A 317 37.46 -64.53 12.34
N ASP A 318 36.61 -64.35 11.33
CA ASP A 318 35.47 -65.18 10.93
C ASP A 318 34.07 -64.67 11.12
N GLY A 319 33.29 -64.68 10.03
CA GLY A 319 32.01 -65.27 9.95
C GLY A 319 30.83 -64.37 9.51
N THR A 320 30.64 -64.30 8.21
CA THR A 320 29.36 -64.48 7.49
C THR A 320 28.05 -63.98 8.16
N GLY A 321 27.25 -63.25 7.33
CA GLY A 321 25.79 -63.26 7.51
C GLY A 321 25.08 -62.10 6.84
N ALA A 322 24.68 -62.33 5.60
CA ALA A 322 23.69 -61.50 4.88
C ALA A 322 22.36 -61.50 5.60
N ASP A 323 21.68 -60.40 5.67
CA ASP A 323 20.25 -60.41 5.27
C ASP A 323 19.73 -59.00 4.90
N ARG A 324 19.15 -58.96 3.71
CA ARG A 324 18.34 -57.89 3.17
C ARG A 324 16.97 -57.92 3.84
N VAL A 325 16.47 -56.82 4.33
CA VAL A 325 15.02 -56.62 4.45
C VAL A 325 14.62 -55.36 3.73
N VAL A 326 13.98 -55.59 2.60
CA VAL A 326 13.22 -54.58 1.82
C VAL A 326 11.88 -54.36 2.54
N GLY A 327 11.62 -53.18 2.98
CA GLY A 327 10.32 -52.75 3.54
C GLY A 327 9.57 -51.93 2.52
N GLU A 328 8.52 -52.51 2.08
CA GLU A 328 7.51 -52.14 1.07
C GLU A 328 6.75 -50.86 1.42
N LEU A 329 6.66 -49.95 0.46
CA LEU A 329 5.81 -48.77 0.48
C LEU A 329 4.35 -49.18 0.22
N ALA A 330 3.48 -49.05 1.19
CA ALA A 330 2.04 -49.18 1.03
C ALA A 330 1.41 -47.84 0.64
N SER A 331 0.83 -47.76 -0.53
CA SER A 331 -0.06 -46.70 -1.01
C SER A 331 -1.47 -46.89 -0.42
N PRO A 332 -2.18 -45.84 -0.04
CA PRO A 332 -3.60 -45.93 0.28
C PRO A 332 -4.48 -45.76 -0.97
N THR A 333 -5.33 -46.72 -1.16
CA THR A 333 -6.44 -46.80 -2.12
C THR A 333 -7.50 -45.72 -1.94
N PRO A 334 -8.19 -45.29 -3.02
CA PRO A 334 -9.33 -44.37 -2.94
C PRO A 334 -10.64 -45.16 -2.61
N GLY A 335 -11.39 -44.62 -1.65
CA GLY A 335 -12.74 -45.10 -1.29
C GLY A 335 -13.82 -44.52 -2.22
N PRO A 336 -15.02 -45.13 -2.26
CA PRO A 336 -15.94 -45.02 -3.37
C PRO A 336 -16.90 -43.81 -3.30
N SER A 337 -17.27 -43.35 -4.49
CA SER A 337 -18.36 -42.44 -4.80
C SER A 337 -19.70 -42.96 -4.26
N ALA A 338 -20.48 -42.06 -3.62
CA ALA A 338 -21.92 -42.26 -3.42
C ALA A 338 -22.64 -41.16 -4.22
N ASP A 339 -23.26 -41.61 -5.31
CA ASP A 339 -24.39 -40.96 -5.96
C ASP A 339 -25.63 -41.10 -5.09
N GLY A 340 -26.51 -40.12 -5.14
CA GLY A 340 -27.89 -40.31 -4.69
C GLY A 340 -28.57 -39.07 -4.13
N ASP A 341 -29.44 -38.47 -4.95
CA ASP A 341 -30.58 -37.56 -4.73
C ASP A 341 -30.34 -36.09 -4.45
#